data_28713d4ec83354d36a3189a7574f8ae7
#
_entry.id   28713d4ec83354d36a3189a7574f8ae7
#
_cell.length_a   1.000
_cell.length_b   1.000
_cell.length_c   1.000
_cell.angle_alpha   90.00
_cell.angle_beta   90.00
_cell.angle_gamma   90.00
#
_symmetry.space_group_name_H-M   'P 1'
#
loop_
_entity.id
_entity.type
_entity.pdbx_description
1 polymer ?
#
loop_
_entity_poly.entity_id
_entity_poly.type
_entity_poly.pdbx_seq_one_letter_code
_entity_poly.pdbx_strand_id
1 'polypeptide(L)'
;MSIPAEQISSNWQTFQSYIEKYIKGDRKDQLLKFYNQHQEELVLMPASHKKAYHNAFPGGYIDHVNRVIECALQLHNVWGKMGADTTTYTVEELVFAAINHDLGKMGDGVEYAHIPSKDEWRKKNMGEMYQFNKKIAYMSPIFFFLHSSLEGI
;
A
#
# COMPACT_ATOMS: atom_id res chain seq x y z
N MET A 1 4.90 18.05 2.98
CA MET A 1 5.87 17.43 2.05
C MET A 1 5.03 16.91 0.89
N SER A 2 5.46 17.06 -0.33
CA SER A 2 4.81 16.49 -1.52
C SER A 2 5.92 15.92 -2.41
N ILE A 3 5.60 14.93 -3.21
CA ILE A 3 6.52 14.40 -4.21
C ILE A 3 6.07 14.83 -5.61
N PRO A 4 7.00 15.02 -6.57
CA PRO A 4 6.67 15.39 -7.95
C PRO A 4 5.81 14.34 -8.65
N ALA A 5 5.06 14.72 -9.67
CA ALA A 5 4.22 13.82 -10.47
C ALA A 5 5.04 12.69 -11.13
N GLU A 6 6.24 13.02 -11.61
CA GLU A 6 7.17 12.03 -12.17
C GLU A 6 7.57 10.97 -11.15
N GLN A 7 7.77 11.37 -9.89
CA GLN A 7 8.09 10.43 -8.80
C GLN A 7 6.88 9.54 -8.47
N ILE A 8 5.66 10.08 -8.48
CA ILE A 8 4.44 9.30 -8.29
C ILE A 8 4.33 8.22 -9.37
N SER A 9 4.53 8.60 -10.64
CA SER A 9 4.52 7.66 -11.77
C SER A 9 5.61 6.60 -11.65
N SER A 10 6.83 7.00 -11.32
CA SER A 10 7.96 6.08 -11.11
C SER A 10 7.72 5.12 -9.96
N ASN A 11 7.14 5.60 -8.86
CA ASN A 11 6.79 4.76 -7.72
C ASN A 11 5.76 3.68 -8.09
N TRP A 12 4.77 4.01 -8.93
CA TRP A 12 3.81 3.05 -9.43
C TRP A 12 4.47 1.96 -10.28
N GLN A 13 5.34 2.35 -11.21
CA GLN A 13 6.09 1.40 -12.04
C GLN A 13 6.97 0.49 -11.18
N THR A 14 7.64 1.04 -10.18
CA THR A 14 8.46 0.28 -9.22
C THR A 14 7.59 -0.72 -8.45
N PHE A 15 6.42 -0.31 -7.97
CA PHE A 15 5.47 -1.18 -7.29
C PHE A 15 5.04 -2.36 -8.16
N GLN A 16 4.66 -2.11 -9.42
CA GLN A 16 4.30 -3.17 -10.36
C GLN A 16 5.47 -4.12 -10.62
N SER A 17 6.69 -3.58 -10.75
CA SER A 17 7.89 -4.41 -10.97
C SER A 17 8.17 -5.36 -9.80
N TYR A 18 7.83 -5.01 -8.56
CA TYR A 18 7.93 -5.94 -7.43
C TYR A 18 6.94 -7.10 -7.56
N ILE A 19 5.70 -6.84 -7.97
CA ILE A 19 4.72 -7.89 -8.21
C ILE A 19 5.22 -8.83 -9.32
N GLU A 20 5.62 -8.27 -10.46
CA GLU A 20 6.12 -9.05 -11.60
C GLU A 20 7.34 -9.90 -11.26
N LYS A 21 8.27 -9.36 -10.50
CA LYS A 21 9.54 -10.01 -10.16
C LYS A 21 9.40 -11.10 -9.11
N TYR A 22 8.58 -10.89 -8.09
CA TYR A 22 8.59 -11.73 -6.89
C TYR A 22 7.37 -12.63 -6.76
N ILE A 23 6.21 -12.26 -7.33
CA ILE A 23 4.98 -13.05 -7.25
C ILE A 23 4.83 -13.92 -8.50
N LYS A 24 4.33 -15.15 -8.34
CA LYS A 24 4.27 -16.14 -9.41
C LYS A 24 2.85 -16.63 -9.68
N GLY A 25 2.67 -17.22 -10.89
CA GLY A 25 1.43 -17.89 -11.29
C GLY A 25 0.20 -17.01 -11.19
N ASP A 26 -0.95 -17.62 -10.96
CA ASP A 26 -2.26 -16.95 -10.93
C ASP A 26 -2.34 -15.82 -9.88
N ARG A 27 -1.60 -15.96 -8.77
CA ARG A 27 -1.53 -14.93 -7.73
C ARG A 27 -0.97 -13.62 -8.27
N LYS A 28 0.04 -13.67 -9.14
CA LYS A 28 0.61 -12.49 -9.80
C LYS A 28 -0.45 -11.81 -10.67
N ASP A 29 -1.13 -12.59 -11.51
CA ASP A 29 -2.11 -12.05 -12.45
C ASP A 29 -3.31 -11.43 -11.72
N GLN A 30 -3.77 -12.07 -10.64
CA GLN A 30 -4.82 -11.54 -9.77
C GLN A 30 -4.41 -10.24 -9.08
N LEU A 31 -3.18 -10.16 -8.54
CA LEU A 31 -2.66 -8.93 -7.92
C LEU A 31 -2.55 -7.79 -8.94
N LEU A 32 -1.94 -8.04 -10.09
CA LEU A 32 -1.81 -7.02 -11.14
C LEU A 32 -3.18 -6.54 -11.61
N LYS A 33 -4.13 -7.46 -11.82
CA LYS A 33 -5.50 -7.11 -12.19
C LYS A 33 -6.13 -6.22 -11.12
N PHE A 34 -6.08 -6.64 -9.85
CA PHE A 34 -6.65 -5.89 -8.73
C PHE A 34 -6.05 -4.48 -8.61
N TYR A 35 -4.73 -4.37 -8.56
CA TYR A 35 -4.07 -3.08 -8.40
C TYR A 35 -4.27 -2.16 -9.61
N ASN A 36 -4.32 -2.70 -10.83
CA ASN A 36 -4.60 -1.92 -12.03
C ASN A 36 -6.05 -1.40 -12.08
N GLN A 37 -7.01 -2.17 -11.57
CA GLN A 37 -8.41 -1.73 -11.46
C GLN A 37 -8.57 -0.51 -10.53
N HIS A 38 -7.71 -0.39 -9.51
CA HIS A 38 -7.72 0.69 -8.51
C HIS A 38 -6.57 1.69 -8.66
N GLN A 39 -5.92 1.71 -9.84
CA GLN A 39 -4.71 2.51 -10.06
C GLN A 39 -4.94 4.01 -9.82
N GLU A 40 -6.02 4.57 -10.35
CA GLU A 40 -6.28 6.02 -10.28
C GLU A 40 -6.32 6.52 -8.84
N GLU A 41 -6.92 5.76 -7.96
CA GLU A 41 -7.04 6.10 -6.55
C GLU A 41 -5.74 5.81 -5.79
N LEU A 42 -5.19 4.62 -5.96
CA LEU A 42 -4.00 4.17 -5.23
C LEU A 42 -2.77 5.04 -5.52
N VAL A 43 -2.62 5.46 -6.75
CA VAL A 43 -1.51 6.33 -7.19
C VAL A 43 -1.49 7.66 -6.43
N LEU A 44 -2.64 8.20 -6.06
CA LEU A 44 -2.77 9.46 -5.33
C LEU A 44 -3.06 9.30 -3.84
N MET A 45 -3.32 8.08 -3.36
CA MET A 45 -3.68 7.84 -1.97
C MET A 45 -2.52 8.16 -1.01
N PRO A 46 -2.79 8.84 0.13
CA PRO A 46 -1.79 9.03 1.19
C PRO A 46 -1.65 7.77 2.05
N ALA A 47 -0.48 7.54 2.64
CA ALA A 47 -0.29 6.44 3.59
C ALA A 47 -0.92 6.74 4.96
N SER A 48 -1.13 8.00 5.32
CA SER A 48 -1.77 8.40 6.56
C SER A 48 -2.53 9.72 6.42
N HIS A 49 -3.38 10.03 7.40
CA HIS A 49 -4.19 11.27 7.39
C HIS A 49 -3.55 12.43 8.18
N LYS A 50 -2.65 12.15 9.12
CA LYS A 50 -1.99 13.18 9.93
C LYS A 50 -0.60 13.48 9.42
N LYS A 51 -0.26 14.76 9.30
CA LYS A 51 1.07 15.23 8.89
C LYS A 51 2.20 14.70 9.79
N ALA A 52 1.93 14.47 11.08
CA ALA A 52 2.88 13.92 12.03
C ALA A 52 3.18 12.42 11.81
N TYR A 53 2.35 11.74 11.03
CA TYR A 53 2.57 10.35 10.63
C TYR A 53 3.34 10.30 9.31
N HIS A 54 3.76 9.09 8.89
CA HIS A 54 4.51 8.93 7.65
C HIS A 54 3.62 9.14 6.42
N ASN A 55 4.17 9.75 5.38
CA ASN A 55 3.62 9.84 4.02
C ASN A 55 2.17 10.36 3.92
N ALA A 56 1.82 11.39 4.69
CA ALA A 56 0.52 12.05 4.64
C ALA A 56 0.46 13.06 3.45
N PHE A 57 0.73 12.60 2.23
CA PHE A 57 0.75 13.40 1.01
C PHE A 57 0.29 12.55 -0.20
N PRO A 58 -0.13 13.20 -1.32
CA PRO A 58 -0.53 12.47 -2.52
C PRO A 58 0.60 11.56 -3.04
N GLY A 59 0.26 10.29 -3.33
CA GLY A 59 1.22 9.27 -3.73
C GLY A 59 1.97 8.62 -2.56
N GLY A 60 1.67 9.03 -1.32
CA GLY A 60 2.36 8.55 -0.13
C GLY A 60 2.15 7.07 0.17
N TYR A 61 1.01 6.49 -0.24
CA TYR A 61 0.73 5.07 -0.03
C TYR A 61 1.70 4.18 -0.81
N ILE A 62 1.79 4.35 -2.10
CA ILE A 62 2.68 3.55 -2.96
C ILE A 62 4.15 3.78 -2.61
N ASP A 63 4.55 5.03 -2.31
CA ASP A 63 5.89 5.34 -1.83
C ASP A 63 6.22 4.58 -0.52
N HIS A 64 5.28 4.53 0.42
CA HIS A 64 5.42 3.77 1.66
C HIS A 64 5.55 2.27 1.40
N VAL A 65 4.66 1.69 0.59
CA VAL A 65 4.67 0.25 0.30
C VAL A 65 5.97 -0.17 -0.38
N ASN A 66 6.46 0.59 -1.36
CA ASN A 66 7.75 0.31 -2.01
C ASN A 66 8.90 0.28 -0.99
N ARG A 67 8.94 1.24 -0.07
CA ARG A 67 9.97 1.26 0.98
C ARG A 67 9.84 0.10 1.97
N VAL A 68 8.62 -0.32 2.28
CA VAL A 68 8.40 -1.50 3.13
C VAL A 68 8.89 -2.77 2.44
N ILE A 69 8.62 -2.95 1.15
CA ILE A 69 9.13 -4.09 0.37
C ILE A 69 10.66 -4.09 0.36
N GLU A 70 11.27 -2.96 0.03
CA GLU A 70 12.73 -2.82 -0.01
C GLU A 70 13.37 -3.12 1.36
N CYS A 71 12.82 -2.55 2.42
CA CYS A 71 13.28 -2.79 3.79
C CYS A 71 13.14 -4.28 4.18
N ALA A 72 12.01 -4.91 3.87
CA ALA A 72 11.79 -6.34 4.14
C ALA A 72 12.81 -7.23 3.44
N LEU A 73 13.10 -6.97 2.16
CA LEU A 73 14.11 -7.71 1.39
C LEU A 73 15.52 -7.54 1.97
N GLN A 74 15.89 -6.31 2.35
CA GLN A 74 17.18 -6.03 2.97
C GLN A 74 17.32 -6.72 4.34
N LEU A 75 16.30 -6.62 5.19
CA LEU A 75 16.30 -7.28 6.50
C LEU A 75 16.36 -8.79 6.39
N HIS A 76 15.61 -9.40 5.49
CA HIS A 76 15.66 -10.84 5.22
C HIS A 76 17.11 -11.28 4.88
N ASN A 77 17.77 -10.54 3.98
CA ASN A 77 19.14 -10.83 3.60
C ASN A 77 20.14 -10.65 4.76
N VAL A 78 20.00 -9.58 5.53
CA VAL A 78 20.89 -9.29 6.69
C VAL A 78 20.70 -10.34 7.76
N TRP A 79 19.47 -10.68 8.11
CA TRP A 79 19.17 -11.69 9.15
C TRP A 79 19.69 -13.08 8.77
N GLY A 80 19.52 -13.49 7.51
CA GLY A 80 20.10 -14.75 7.02
C GLY A 80 21.62 -14.78 7.15
N LYS A 81 22.30 -13.69 6.81
CA LYS A 81 23.77 -13.56 6.98
C LYS A 81 24.20 -13.58 8.44
N MET A 82 23.34 -13.16 9.35
CA MET A 82 23.60 -13.20 10.80
C MET A 82 23.23 -14.54 11.46
N GLY A 83 22.79 -15.53 10.68
CA GLY A 83 22.47 -16.86 11.14
C GLY A 83 21.03 -17.07 11.62
N ALA A 84 20.12 -16.12 11.34
CA ALA A 84 18.71 -16.34 11.57
C ALA A 84 18.15 -17.37 10.58
N ASP A 85 17.22 -18.21 11.01
CA ASP A 85 16.50 -19.12 10.13
C ASP A 85 15.48 -18.34 9.29
N THR A 86 15.84 -18.06 8.03
CA THR A 86 15.00 -17.40 7.04
C THR A 86 14.38 -18.41 6.06
N THR A 87 14.40 -19.71 6.37
CA THR A 87 13.87 -20.77 5.50
C THR A 87 12.42 -21.12 5.80
N THR A 88 11.86 -20.62 6.88
CA THR A 88 10.49 -20.88 7.31
C THR A 88 9.42 -20.21 6.45
N TYR A 89 9.82 -19.27 5.59
CA TYR A 89 8.98 -18.60 4.60
C TYR A 89 9.77 -18.30 3.34
N THR A 90 9.07 -18.13 2.23
CA THR A 90 9.67 -17.76 0.93
C THR A 90 9.79 -16.25 0.77
N VAL A 91 10.70 -15.81 -0.11
CA VAL A 91 10.78 -14.39 -0.49
C VAL A 91 9.49 -13.92 -1.18
N GLU A 92 8.79 -14.81 -1.89
CA GLU A 92 7.48 -14.52 -2.46
C GLU A 92 6.45 -14.17 -1.37
N GLU A 93 6.35 -14.99 -0.32
CA GLU A 93 5.44 -14.73 0.81
C GLU A 93 5.79 -13.44 1.56
N LEU A 94 7.08 -13.17 1.76
CA LEU A 94 7.54 -11.93 2.37
C LEU A 94 7.10 -10.70 1.57
N VAL A 95 7.36 -10.73 0.26
CA VAL A 95 6.98 -9.61 -0.63
C VAL A 95 5.46 -9.49 -0.75
N PHE A 96 4.74 -10.61 -0.83
CA PHE A 96 3.27 -10.62 -0.84
C PHE A 96 2.69 -9.96 0.42
N ALA A 97 3.23 -10.31 1.59
CA ALA A 97 2.83 -9.69 2.86
C ALA A 97 3.14 -8.19 2.87
N ALA A 98 4.34 -7.80 2.42
CA ALA A 98 4.76 -6.40 2.34
C ALA A 98 3.90 -5.57 1.38
N ILE A 99 3.51 -6.11 0.22
CA ILE A 99 2.60 -5.46 -0.73
C ILE A 99 1.24 -5.17 -0.09
N ASN A 100 0.71 -6.11 0.68
CA ASN A 100 -0.69 -6.09 1.13
C ASN A 100 -0.88 -5.66 2.59
N HIS A 101 0.19 -5.36 3.36
CA HIS A 101 0.11 -5.10 4.80
C HIS A 101 -0.83 -3.94 5.16
N ASP A 102 -0.92 -2.95 4.31
CA ASP A 102 -1.70 -1.72 4.49
C ASP A 102 -2.94 -1.65 3.56
N LEU A 103 -3.29 -2.74 2.88
CA LEU A 103 -4.37 -2.76 1.89
C LEU A 103 -5.73 -2.36 2.48
N GLY A 104 -5.95 -2.60 3.77
CA GLY A 104 -7.15 -2.14 4.47
C GLY A 104 -7.37 -0.61 4.44
N LYS A 105 -6.34 0.19 4.09
CA LYS A 105 -6.49 1.64 3.90
C LYS A 105 -7.32 2.01 2.66
N MET A 106 -7.52 1.09 1.73
CA MET A 106 -8.45 1.24 0.61
C MET A 106 -9.93 1.28 1.05
N GLY A 107 -10.21 0.90 2.32
CA GLY A 107 -11.59 0.83 2.80
C GLY A 107 -12.34 -0.33 2.16
N ASP A 108 -13.52 -0.06 1.61
CA ASP A 108 -14.36 -1.05 0.92
C ASP A 108 -14.20 -1.04 -0.63
N GLY A 109 -13.24 -0.26 -1.13
CA GLY A 109 -12.98 -0.09 -2.57
C GLY A 109 -13.86 0.98 -3.23
N VAL A 110 -14.83 1.52 -2.50
CA VAL A 110 -15.71 2.64 -2.92
C VAL A 110 -15.41 3.88 -2.09
N GLU A 111 -15.33 3.72 -0.77
CA GLU A 111 -14.95 4.79 0.15
C GLU A 111 -13.61 4.45 0.83
N TYR A 112 -12.62 5.34 0.70
CA TYR A 112 -11.27 5.15 1.24
C TYR A 112 -11.18 5.54 2.71
N ALA A 113 -10.24 4.93 3.44
CA ALA A 113 -10.02 5.24 4.85
C ALA A 113 -9.44 6.65 5.06
N HIS A 114 -8.68 7.17 4.09
CA HIS A 114 -8.11 8.52 4.13
C HIS A 114 -8.72 9.36 3.01
N ILE A 115 -9.56 10.33 3.41
CA ILE A 115 -10.27 11.24 2.50
C ILE A 115 -9.76 12.68 2.69
N PRO A 116 -9.94 13.57 1.70
CA PRO A 116 -9.61 14.99 1.87
C PRO A 116 -10.25 15.57 3.13
N SER A 117 -9.47 16.31 3.89
CA SER A 117 -9.98 16.96 5.11
C SER A 117 -11.05 18.01 4.78
N LYS A 118 -12.13 18.03 5.54
CA LYS A 118 -13.17 19.07 5.49
C LYS A 118 -12.90 20.20 6.46
N ASP A 119 -11.89 20.08 7.32
CA ASP A 119 -11.52 21.04 8.34
C ASP A 119 -10.48 22.04 7.80
N GLU A 120 -10.96 23.20 7.36
CA GLU A 120 -10.10 24.25 6.79
C GLU A 120 -9.10 24.82 7.82
N TRP A 121 -9.46 24.85 9.11
CA TRP A 121 -8.53 25.29 10.16
C TRP A 121 -7.35 24.32 10.29
N ARG A 122 -7.60 23.01 10.29
CA ARG A 122 -6.54 21.98 10.33
C ARG A 122 -5.67 22.02 9.10
N LYS A 123 -6.25 22.17 7.91
CA LYS A 123 -5.47 22.35 6.68
C LYS A 123 -4.51 23.51 6.79
N LYS A 124 -5.03 24.68 7.19
CA LYS A 124 -4.26 25.94 7.26
C LYS A 124 -3.22 25.95 8.37
N ASN A 125 -3.58 25.50 9.57
CA ASN A 125 -2.74 25.68 10.76
C ASN A 125 -1.89 24.45 11.08
N MET A 126 -2.32 23.26 10.71
CA MET A 126 -1.60 21.99 10.98
C MET A 126 -1.05 21.33 9.71
N GLY A 127 -1.47 21.78 8.53
CA GLY A 127 -1.10 21.16 7.26
C GLY A 127 -1.69 19.74 7.09
N GLU A 128 -2.80 19.45 7.77
CA GLU A 128 -3.50 18.16 7.71
C GLU A 128 -4.48 18.18 6.52
N MET A 129 -3.99 17.78 5.35
CA MET A 129 -4.76 17.77 4.09
C MET A 129 -5.78 16.64 4.02
N TYR A 130 -5.63 15.61 4.86
CA TYR A 130 -6.47 14.42 4.90
C TYR A 130 -7.09 14.24 6.28
N GLN A 131 -8.19 13.50 6.33
CA GLN A 131 -8.84 13.05 7.55
C GLN A 131 -9.22 11.57 7.44
N PHE A 132 -9.37 10.90 8.59
CA PHE A 132 -9.87 9.55 8.63
C PHE A 132 -11.38 9.52 8.32
N ASN A 133 -11.78 8.64 7.41
CA ASN A 133 -13.20 8.41 7.12
C ASN A 133 -13.82 7.54 8.21
N LYS A 134 -14.59 8.15 9.10
CA LYS A 134 -15.22 7.45 10.24
C LYS A 134 -16.28 6.41 9.83
N LYS A 135 -16.73 6.45 8.59
CA LYS A 135 -17.72 5.48 8.07
C LYS A 135 -17.08 4.12 7.75
N ILE A 136 -15.76 4.09 7.58
CA ILE A 136 -15.02 2.91 7.17
C ILE A 136 -14.16 2.43 8.33
N ALA A 137 -14.41 1.23 8.80
CA ALA A 137 -13.47 0.49 9.62
C ALA A 137 -12.33 -0.02 8.74
N TYR A 138 -11.10 -0.05 9.23
CA TYR A 138 -10.01 -0.71 8.55
C TYR A 138 -10.39 -2.18 8.30
N MET A 139 -10.58 -2.54 7.04
CA MET A 139 -10.84 -3.93 6.66
C MET A 139 -9.51 -4.69 6.70
N SER A 140 -9.53 -5.90 7.24
CA SER A 140 -8.38 -6.78 7.14
C SER A 140 -8.07 -7.07 5.68
N PRO A 141 -6.80 -7.08 5.24
CA PRO A 141 -6.41 -7.51 3.88
C PRO A 141 -7.01 -8.85 3.48
N ILE A 142 -7.16 -9.78 4.43
CA ILE A 142 -7.78 -11.10 4.21
C ILE A 142 -9.23 -10.97 3.75
N PHE A 143 -9.98 -10.00 4.24
CA PHE A 143 -11.38 -9.80 3.86
C PHE A 143 -11.52 -9.35 2.40
N PHE A 144 -10.59 -8.53 1.92
CA PHE A 144 -10.56 -8.06 0.54
C PHE A 144 -10.37 -9.21 -0.47
N PHE A 145 -9.45 -10.13 -0.15
CA PHE A 145 -9.20 -11.30 -1.02
C PHE A 145 -10.34 -12.32 -1.02
N LEU A 146 -11.05 -12.47 0.11
CA LEU A 146 -12.20 -13.35 0.18
C LEU A 146 -13.42 -12.80 -0.57
N HIS A 147 -13.61 -11.48 -0.57
CA HIS A 147 -14.77 -10.86 -1.22
C HIS A 147 -14.62 -10.81 -2.75
N SER A 148 -13.42 -10.48 -3.24
CA SER A 148 -13.14 -10.47 -4.69
C SER A 148 -13.16 -11.88 -5.32
N SER A 149 -12.94 -12.93 -4.51
CA SER A 149 -13.05 -14.33 -4.97
C SER A 149 -14.49 -14.82 -5.04
N LEU A 150 -15.44 -14.15 -4.38
CA LEU A 150 -16.85 -14.54 -4.36
C LEU A 150 -17.71 -13.84 -5.45
N GLU A 151 -17.23 -12.72 -6.01
CA GLU A 151 -17.91 -12.02 -7.11
C GLU A 151 -17.53 -12.54 -8.51
N GLY A 152 -16.69 -13.56 -8.58
CA GLY A 152 -16.19 -14.16 -9.83
C GLY A 152 -16.66 -15.59 -10.08
N ILE A 153 -17.74 -16.07 -9.39
CA ILE A 153 -18.40 -17.36 -9.65
C ILE A 153 -19.77 -17.12 -10.25
#